data_499d2404ec1af818a49fcf26c9bdfc52
#
_entry.id   499d2404ec1af818a49fcf26c9bdfc52
#
_cell.length_a   1.000
_cell.length_b   1.000
_cell.length_c   1.000
_cell.angle_alpha   90.00
_cell.angle_beta   90.00
_cell.angle_gamma   90.00
#
_symmetry.space_group_name_H-M   'P 1'
#
loop_
_entity.id
_entity.type
_entity.pdbx_description
1 polymer ?
#
loop_
_entity_poly.entity_id
_entity_poly.type
_entity_poly.pdbx_seq_one_letter_code
_entity_poly.pdbx_strand_id
1 'polypeptide(L)'
;ITELKAKDRLLFQQSKMASMGEMIGNIAHQWRQPLSVISTCASGIKLEKEINDIKDERLYESLDLIVENTQYLSKTIDDFRNFFKADKVIEDFCVNDSIFKVLKLLKSSIQNHSIQVETYLDGDLIINGYPNEFLQVLINVLNNAKDALITQPKNARFINIKTSIENKKCIVEVNDNGGGVNETIISKIFEPYFTTKYKSQGTGIGLYMSHQIVVEHMKGSIFAKNTEMIKDGNIYKGCSLVIVLPIKEN
;
A
#
# COMPACT_ATOMS: atom_id res chain seq x y z
N ILE A 1 -12.27 -1.80 -31.40
CA ILE A 1 -11.20 -1.02 -30.72
C ILE A 1 -11.81 -0.05 -29.70
N THR A 2 -12.89 0.66 -30.04
CA THR A 2 -13.53 1.66 -29.16
C THR A 2 -14.22 1.00 -27.95
N GLU A 3 -14.88 -0.14 -28.15
CA GLU A 3 -15.62 -0.87 -27.12
C GLU A 3 -14.66 -1.53 -26.11
N LEU A 4 -13.55 -2.10 -26.57
CA LEU A 4 -12.53 -2.67 -25.70
C LEU A 4 -11.90 -1.58 -24.80
N LYS A 5 -11.54 -0.44 -25.38
CA LYS A 5 -11.01 0.71 -24.60
C LYS A 5 -12.01 1.26 -23.59
N ALA A 6 -13.31 1.26 -23.90
CA ALA A 6 -14.35 1.68 -22.97
C ALA A 6 -14.49 0.70 -21.81
N LYS A 7 -14.41 -0.61 -22.07
CA LYS A 7 -14.44 -1.66 -21.07
C LYS A 7 -13.21 -1.61 -20.14
N ASP A 8 -12.02 -1.44 -20.70
CA ASP A 8 -10.80 -1.28 -19.91
C ASP A 8 -10.85 -0.05 -19.01
N ARG A 9 -11.40 1.07 -19.51
CA ARG A 9 -11.60 2.29 -18.71
C ARG A 9 -12.58 2.05 -17.54
N LEU A 10 -13.64 1.30 -17.77
CA LEU A 10 -14.61 0.94 -16.72
C LEU A 10 -13.95 0.04 -15.66
N LEU A 11 -13.18 -0.96 -16.08
CA LEU A 11 -12.43 -1.83 -15.20
C LEU A 11 -11.42 -1.06 -14.36
N PHE A 12 -10.72 -0.10 -14.97
CA PHE A 12 -9.82 0.80 -14.26
C PHE A 12 -10.54 1.59 -13.16
N GLN A 13 -11.70 2.17 -13.47
CA GLN A 13 -12.50 2.87 -12.48
C GLN A 13 -12.99 1.95 -11.35
N GLN A 14 -13.45 0.75 -11.67
CA GLN A 14 -13.89 -0.24 -10.67
C GLN A 14 -12.73 -0.67 -9.75
N SER A 15 -11.54 -0.95 -10.29
CA SER A 15 -10.35 -1.27 -9.50
C SER A 15 -9.96 -0.11 -8.57
N LYS A 16 -9.96 1.11 -9.11
CA LYS A 16 -9.69 2.31 -8.33
C LYS A 16 -10.69 2.50 -7.19
N MET A 17 -11.98 2.28 -7.43
CA MET A 17 -13.02 2.35 -6.40
C MET A 17 -12.87 1.24 -5.35
N ALA A 18 -12.52 0.02 -5.74
CA ALA A 18 -12.31 -1.09 -4.81
C ALA A 18 -11.11 -0.81 -3.88
N SER A 19 -9.98 -0.38 -4.45
CA SER A 19 -8.80 0.04 -3.66
C SER A 19 -9.11 1.23 -2.75
N MET A 20 -9.91 2.18 -3.23
CA MET A 20 -10.37 3.32 -2.45
C MET A 20 -11.24 2.91 -1.26
N GLY A 21 -12.16 1.94 -1.46
CA GLY A 21 -13.02 1.43 -0.39
C GLY A 21 -12.23 0.77 0.74
N GLU A 22 -11.24 -0.06 0.41
CA GLU A 22 -10.35 -0.68 1.39
C GLU A 22 -9.50 0.35 2.13
N MET A 23 -8.98 1.35 1.40
CA MET A 23 -8.21 2.43 2.00
C MET A 23 -9.03 3.33 2.94
N ILE A 24 -10.29 3.64 2.60
CA ILE A 24 -11.21 4.41 3.46
C ILE A 24 -11.37 3.70 4.81
N GLY A 25 -11.50 2.37 4.82
CA GLY A 25 -11.55 1.59 6.05
C GLY A 25 -10.29 1.76 6.91
N ASN A 26 -9.11 1.67 6.28
CA ASN A 26 -7.81 1.85 6.95
C ASN A 26 -7.64 3.28 7.48
N ILE A 27 -8.01 4.29 6.69
CA ILE A 27 -7.93 5.71 7.06
C ILE A 27 -8.89 6.02 8.20
N ALA A 28 -10.11 5.49 8.20
CA ALA A 28 -11.06 5.68 9.30
C ALA A 28 -10.50 5.17 10.65
N HIS A 29 -9.76 4.06 10.62
CA HIS A 29 -9.03 3.58 11.80
C HIS A 29 -7.87 4.50 12.21
N GLN A 30 -7.10 5.00 11.24
CA GLN A 30 -5.99 5.92 11.50
C GLN A 30 -6.48 7.29 12.03
N TRP A 31 -7.66 7.75 11.61
CA TRP A 31 -8.22 9.02 12.09
C TRP A 31 -8.78 8.93 13.51
N ARG A 32 -9.27 7.75 13.91
CA ARG A 32 -9.82 7.55 15.26
C ARG A 32 -8.79 7.84 16.35
N GLN A 33 -7.51 7.48 16.14
CA GLN A 33 -6.45 7.72 17.11
C GLN A 33 -6.18 9.21 17.36
N PRO A 34 -5.82 10.05 16.36
CA PRO A 34 -5.58 11.47 16.59
C PRO A 34 -6.85 12.22 17.05
N LEU A 35 -8.03 11.83 16.56
CA LEU A 35 -9.29 12.39 17.05
C LEU A 35 -9.51 12.08 18.54
N SER A 36 -9.16 10.87 18.99
CA SER A 36 -9.23 10.50 20.41
C SER A 36 -8.27 11.36 21.25
N VAL A 37 -7.04 11.60 20.77
CA VAL A 37 -6.07 12.47 21.46
C VAL A 37 -6.62 13.89 21.56
N ILE A 38 -7.10 14.46 20.45
CA ILE A 38 -7.70 15.81 20.43
C ILE A 38 -8.87 15.90 21.44
N SER A 39 -9.76 14.91 21.42
CA SER A 39 -10.92 14.87 22.33
C SER A 39 -10.50 14.75 23.79
N THR A 40 -9.50 13.93 24.09
CA THR A 40 -8.99 13.74 25.45
C THR A 40 -8.32 15.02 25.96
N CYS A 41 -7.44 15.66 25.17
CA CYS A 41 -6.80 16.91 25.54
C CYS A 41 -7.84 18.03 25.75
N ALA A 42 -8.80 18.19 24.83
CA ALA A 42 -9.85 19.19 24.96
C ALA A 42 -10.74 18.98 26.21
N SER A 43 -11.08 17.71 26.51
CA SER A 43 -11.86 17.33 27.69
C SER A 43 -11.08 17.58 28.99
N GLY A 44 -9.77 17.29 28.98
CA GLY A 44 -8.86 17.54 30.09
C GLY A 44 -8.79 19.03 30.42
N ILE A 45 -8.55 19.89 29.41
CA ILE A 45 -8.54 21.34 29.55
C ILE A 45 -9.87 21.86 30.16
N LYS A 46 -11.00 21.33 29.65
CA LYS A 46 -12.32 21.73 30.16
C LYS A 46 -12.48 21.38 31.64
N LEU A 47 -12.11 20.16 32.04
CA LEU A 47 -12.20 19.68 33.41
C LEU A 47 -11.28 20.48 34.34
N GLU A 48 -10.02 20.72 33.97
CA GLU A 48 -9.06 21.52 34.75
C GLU A 48 -9.54 22.94 34.92
N LYS A 49 -10.18 23.53 33.93
CA LYS A 49 -10.81 24.85 34.01
C LYS A 49 -11.98 24.88 35.00
N GLU A 50 -12.81 23.83 35.04
CA GLU A 50 -13.95 23.72 35.96
C GLU A 50 -13.50 23.64 37.43
N ILE A 51 -12.34 23.01 37.71
CA ILE A 51 -11.77 22.90 39.06
C ILE A 51 -10.81 24.04 39.41
N ASN A 52 -10.62 25.04 38.53
CA ASN A 52 -9.67 26.16 38.68
C ASN A 52 -8.22 25.75 38.95
N ASP A 53 -7.78 24.60 38.44
CA ASP A 53 -6.41 24.03 38.61
C ASP A 53 -5.65 23.92 37.28
N ILE A 54 -5.84 24.88 36.37
CA ILE A 54 -5.08 24.88 35.10
C ILE A 54 -3.68 25.45 35.39
N LYS A 55 -2.67 24.58 35.16
CA LYS A 55 -1.28 25.04 35.06
C LYS A 55 -0.99 25.38 33.60
N ASP A 56 -0.43 26.57 33.37
CA ASP A 56 -0.14 27.10 32.03
C ASP A 56 0.67 26.09 31.18
N GLU A 57 1.65 25.44 31.78
CA GLU A 57 2.49 24.44 31.10
C GLU A 57 1.68 23.25 30.51
N ARG A 58 0.77 22.70 31.31
CA ARG A 58 -0.12 21.60 30.86
C ARG A 58 -1.14 22.05 29.81
N LEU A 59 -1.58 23.28 29.89
CA LEU A 59 -2.47 23.87 28.91
C LEU A 59 -1.77 23.97 27.55
N TYR A 60 -0.55 24.52 27.52
CA TYR A 60 0.23 24.59 26.27
C TYR A 60 0.56 23.24 25.70
N GLU A 61 1.00 22.27 26.51
CA GLU A 61 1.24 20.90 26.05
C GLU A 61 -0.01 20.26 25.41
N SER A 62 -1.18 20.43 26.04
CA SER A 62 -2.44 19.91 25.51
C SER A 62 -2.86 20.59 24.22
N LEU A 63 -2.64 21.88 24.09
CA LEU A 63 -2.92 22.66 22.87
C LEU A 63 -1.97 22.25 21.73
N ASP A 64 -0.69 22.07 22.02
CA ASP A 64 0.30 21.62 21.04
C ASP A 64 -0.05 20.24 20.50
N LEU A 65 -0.42 19.30 21.37
CA LEU A 65 -0.89 17.98 20.96
C LEU A 65 -2.15 18.05 20.07
N ILE A 66 -3.08 18.93 20.35
CA ILE A 66 -4.27 19.15 19.51
C ILE A 66 -3.84 19.65 18.13
N VAL A 67 -2.96 20.66 18.08
CA VAL A 67 -2.48 21.24 16.82
C VAL A 67 -1.72 20.21 15.98
N GLU A 68 -0.78 19.47 16.57
CA GLU A 68 -0.02 18.42 15.89
C GLU A 68 -0.93 17.34 15.29
N ASN A 69 -1.90 16.85 16.09
CA ASN A 69 -2.82 15.81 15.63
C ASN A 69 -3.78 16.33 14.55
N THR A 70 -4.18 17.61 14.62
CA THR A 70 -5.00 18.25 13.58
C THR A 70 -4.22 18.39 12.27
N GLN A 71 -2.95 18.80 12.34
CA GLN A 71 -2.06 18.89 11.17
C GLN A 71 -1.80 17.51 10.55
N TYR A 72 -1.60 16.48 11.39
CA TYR A 72 -1.47 15.10 10.93
C TYR A 72 -2.71 14.63 10.16
N LEU A 73 -3.92 14.91 10.69
CA LEU A 73 -5.17 14.58 10.01
C LEU A 73 -5.30 15.29 8.65
N SER A 74 -5.01 16.60 8.61
CA SER A 74 -5.05 17.38 7.37
C SER A 74 -4.09 16.81 6.32
N LYS A 75 -2.85 16.53 6.71
CA LYS A 75 -1.87 15.91 5.82
C LYS A 75 -2.31 14.53 5.31
N THR A 76 -2.93 13.72 6.17
CA THR A 76 -3.43 12.41 5.78
C THR A 76 -4.57 12.52 4.75
N ILE A 77 -5.44 13.55 4.88
CA ILE A 77 -6.49 13.84 3.89
C ILE A 77 -5.89 14.25 2.56
N ASP A 78 -4.88 15.12 2.57
CA ASP A 78 -4.22 15.58 1.36
C ASP A 78 -3.45 14.44 0.67
N ASP A 79 -2.74 13.61 1.43
CA ASP A 79 -2.07 12.41 0.93
C ASP A 79 -3.08 11.48 0.24
N PHE A 80 -4.24 11.24 0.87
CA PHE A 80 -5.31 10.43 0.30
C PHE A 80 -5.91 11.06 -0.97
N ARG A 81 -6.24 12.34 -0.94
CA ARG A 81 -6.79 13.06 -2.10
C ARG A 81 -5.84 13.02 -3.29
N ASN A 82 -4.55 13.28 -3.04
CA ASN A 82 -3.52 13.29 -4.08
C ASN A 82 -3.30 11.89 -4.67
N PHE A 83 -3.43 10.84 -3.84
CA PHE A 83 -3.35 9.46 -4.27
C PHE A 83 -4.41 9.09 -5.33
N PHE A 84 -5.66 9.62 -5.18
CA PHE A 84 -6.76 9.34 -6.10
C PHE A 84 -6.93 10.38 -7.21
N LYS A 85 -6.08 11.40 -7.23
CA LYS A 85 -6.09 12.38 -8.33
C LYS A 85 -5.86 11.66 -9.67
N ALA A 86 -6.70 11.99 -10.65
CA ALA A 86 -6.64 11.39 -11.98
C ALA A 86 -5.55 12.02 -12.86
N ASP A 87 -4.61 12.76 -12.26
CA ASP A 87 -3.57 13.46 -13.01
C ASP A 87 -2.60 12.42 -13.60
N LYS A 88 -2.76 12.16 -14.89
CA LYS A 88 -1.82 11.38 -15.70
C LYS A 88 -0.64 12.26 -16.09
N VAL A 89 0.11 12.73 -15.11
CA VAL A 89 1.36 13.45 -15.36
C VAL A 89 2.49 12.44 -15.35
N ILE A 90 3.25 12.41 -16.43
CA ILE A 90 4.49 11.65 -16.51
C ILE A 90 5.56 12.50 -15.87
N GLU A 91 6.20 11.97 -14.84
CA GLU A 91 7.30 12.64 -14.15
C GLU A 91 8.35 11.63 -13.67
N ASP A 92 9.52 12.15 -13.35
CA ASP A 92 10.56 11.35 -12.74
C ASP A 92 10.25 11.20 -11.25
N PHE A 93 10.30 9.98 -10.74
CA PHE A 93 10.05 9.72 -9.33
C PHE A 93 10.91 8.59 -8.78
N CYS A 94 11.14 8.63 -7.47
CA CYS A 94 11.88 7.60 -6.75
C CYS A 94 10.96 6.43 -6.40
N VAL A 95 11.37 5.22 -6.78
CA VAL A 95 10.64 3.97 -6.48
C VAL A 95 10.60 3.73 -4.97
N ASN A 96 11.71 3.94 -4.27
CA ASN A 96 11.82 3.73 -2.83
C ASN A 96 10.90 4.66 -2.05
N ASP A 97 10.80 5.94 -2.46
CA ASP A 97 9.85 6.89 -1.85
C ASP A 97 8.40 6.45 -2.02
N SER A 98 8.07 5.87 -3.18
CA SER A 98 6.74 5.32 -3.45
C SER A 98 6.44 4.13 -2.55
N ILE A 99 7.41 3.25 -2.30
CA ILE A 99 7.28 2.13 -1.37
C ILE A 99 7.03 2.65 0.05
N PHE A 100 7.82 3.63 0.54
CA PHE A 100 7.63 4.21 1.86
C PHE A 100 6.27 4.91 2.02
N LYS A 101 5.79 5.63 0.99
CA LYS A 101 4.46 6.25 1.00
C LYS A 101 3.36 5.19 1.17
N VAL A 102 3.43 4.08 0.44
CA VAL A 102 2.43 3.01 0.54
C VAL A 102 2.51 2.28 1.88
N LEU A 103 3.72 1.98 2.38
CA LEU A 103 3.89 1.37 3.69
C LEU A 103 3.33 2.25 4.82
N LYS A 104 3.54 3.56 4.76
CA LYS A 104 2.94 4.52 5.70
C LYS A 104 1.42 4.47 5.63
N LEU A 105 0.85 4.40 4.44
CA LEU A 105 -0.58 4.34 4.20
C LEU A 105 -1.21 3.03 4.74
N LEU A 106 -0.53 1.90 4.55
CA LEU A 106 -1.01 0.59 4.99
C LEU A 106 -0.60 0.23 6.43
N LYS A 107 0.12 1.10 7.14
CA LYS A 107 0.70 0.83 8.46
C LYS A 107 -0.29 0.21 9.45
N SER A 108 -1.45 0.83 9.63
CA SER A 108 -2.47 0.33 10.57
C SER A 108 -3.02 -1.03 10.15
N SER A 109 -3.25 -1.24 8.85
CA SER A 109 -3.72 -2.53 8.33
C SER A 109 -2.69 -3.64 8.56
N ILE A 110 -1.42 -3.36 8.29
CA ILE A 110 -0.30 -4.28 8.49
C ILE A 110 -0.17 -4.64 9.99
N GLN A 111 -0.20 -3.64 10.88
CA GLN A 111 -0.10 -3.84 12.32
C GLN A 111 -1.28 -4.63 12.90
N ASN A 112 -2.52 -4.32 12.48
CA ASN A 112 -3.73 -5.01 12.93
C ASN A 112 -3.73 -6.50 12.56
N HIS A 113 -3.04 -6.88 11.49
CA HIS A 113 -2.88 -8.26 11.07
C HIS A 113 -1.59 -8.91 11.59
N SER A 114 -0.83 -8.22 12.44
CA SER A 114 0.44 -8.72 13.02
C SER A 114 1.45 -9.13 11.93
N ILE A 115 1.55 -8.37 10.85
CA ILE A 115 2.46 -8.63 9.74
C ILE A 115 3.76 -7.85 9.98
N GLN A 116 4.90 -8.53 9.91
CA GLN A 116 6.23 -7.92 9.91
C GLN A 116 6.60 -7.56 8.47
N VAL A 117 7.12 -6.34 8.26
CA VAL A 117 7.59 -5.90 6.94
C VAL A 117 9.06 -5.56 7.04
N GLU A 118 9.87 -6.18 6.20
CA GLU A 118 11.29 -5.90 6.05
C GLU A 118 11.54 -5.33 4.66
N THR A 119 12.40 -4.31 4.59
CA THR A 119 12.74 -3.64 3.32
C THR A 119 14.23 -3.71 3.07
N TYR A 120 14.61 -4.12 1.86
CA TYR A 120 15.97 -4.20 1.35
C TYR A 120 16.02 -3.38 0.05
N LEU A 121 16.18 -2.06 0.20
CA LEU A 121 16.05 -1.13 -0.91
C LEU A 121 17.45 -0.69 -1.38
N ASP A 122 17.73 -0.92 -2.65
CA ASP A 122 18.94 -0.49 -3.30
C ASP A 122 18.82 0.99 -3.73
N GLY A 123 19.85 1.77 -3.50
CA GLY A 123 20.02 3.17 -3.93
C GLY A 123 18.79 4.02 -4.27
N ASP A 124 19.01 5.16 -4.92
CA ASP A 124 17.93 6.03 -5.41
C ASP A 124 17.51 5.58 -6.81
N LEU A 125 16.47 4.75 -6.88
CA LEU A 125 15.93 4.23 -8.13
C LEU A 125 14.94 5.21 -8.76
N ILE A 126 15.43 6.03 -9.70
CA ILE A 126 14.59 7.00 -10.42
C ILE A 126 14.06 6.37 -11.71
N ILE A 127 12.76 6.41 -11.89
CA ILE A 127 12.07 5.99 -13.11
C ILE A 127 11.20 7.11 -13.64
N ASN A 128 10.92 7.09 -14.95
CA ASN A 128 10.01 8.02 -15.60
C ASN A 128 8.65 7.33 -15.83
N GLY A 129 7.57 7.93 -15.35
CA GLY A 129 6.25 7.31 -15.48
C GLY A 129 5.15 8.04 -14.72
N TYR A 130 4.15 7.29 -14.28
CA TYR A 130 2.96 7.79 -13.58
C TYR A 130 3.03 7.44 -12.09
N PRO A 131 3.52 8.31 -11.19
CA PRO A 131 3.73 7.97 -9.77
C PRO A 131 2.47 7.47 -9.07
N ASN A 132 1.33 8.12 -9.31
CA ASN A 132 0.06 7.72 -8.69
C ASN A 132 -0.44 6.35 -9.17
N GLU A 133 -0.22 5.99 -10.43
CA GLU A 133 -0.53 4.65 -10.93
C GLU A 133 0.42 3.60 -10.35
N PHE A 134 1.71 3.94 -10.18
CA PHE A 134 2.67 3.06 -9.52
C PHE A 134 2.33 2.82 -8.04
N LEU A 135 1.92 3.86 -7.31
CA LEU A 135 1.41 3.70 -5.95
C LEU A 135 0.21 2.73 -5.90
N GLN A 136 -0.71 2.81 -6.87
CA GLN A 136 -1.84 1.89 -6.98
C GLN A 136 -1.38 0.44 -7.21
N VAL A 137 -0.38 0.22 -8.05
CA VAL A 137 0.24 -1.11 -8.25
C VAL A 137 0.78 -1.65 -6.93
N LEU A 138 1.57 -0.86 -6.21
CA LEU A 138 2.15 -1.26 -4.92
C LEU A 138 1.08 -1.60 -3.88
N ILE A 139 0.00 -0.82 -3.80
CA ILE A 139 -1.12 -1.10 -2.89
C ILE A 139 -1.79 -2.43 -3.24
N ASN A 140 -2.09 -2.66 -4.50
CA ASN A 140 -2.72 -3.90 -4.92
C ASN A 140 -1.83 -5.12 -4.59
N VAL A 141 -0.52 -5.01 -4.85
CA VAL A 141 0.45 -6.05 -4.56
C VAL A 141 0.54 -6.32 -3.05
N LEU A 142 0.68 -5.27 -2.23
CA LEU A 142 0.79 -5.40 -0.78
C LEU A 142 -0.50 -5.89 -0.12
N ASN A 143 -1.67 -5.48 -0.62
CA ASN A 143 -2.93 -6.03 -0.15
C ASN A 143 -3.09 -7.50 -0.50
N ASN A 144 -2.65 -7.93 -1.68
CA ASN A 144 -2.66 -9.35 -2.03
C ASN A 144 -1.73 -10.17 -1.12
N ALA A 145 -0.53 -9.68 -0.86
CA ALA A 145 0.40 -10.30 0.09
C ALA A 145 -0.22 -10.38 1.50
N LYS A 146 -0.79 -9.29 2.00
CA LYS A 146 -1.50 -9.26 3.28
C LYS A 146 -2.61 -10.31 3.34
N ASP A 147 -3.45 -10.39 2.32
CA ASP A 147 -4.59 -11.31 2.29
C ASP A 147 -4.14 -12.77 2.26
N ALA A 148 -3.05 -13.10 1.55
CA ALA A 148 -2.44 -14.43 1.60
C ALA A 148 -1.96 -14.79 3.01
N LEU A 149 -1.43 -13.81 3.75
CA LEU A 149 -0.89 -13.99 5.10
C LEU A 149 -1.97 -14.19 6.17
N ILE A 150 -3.22 -13.77 5.95
CA ILE A 150 -4.28 -13.92 6.95
C ILE A 150 -4.51 -15.39 7.32
N THR A 151 -4.26 -16.31 6.41
CA THR A 151 -4.36 -17.76 6.65
C THR A 151 -3.22 -18.33 7.48
N GLN A 152 -2.11 -17.61 7.63
CA GLN A 152 -0.95 -18.01 8.39
C GLN A 152 -1.07 -17.64 9.89
N PRO A 153 -0.38 -18.35 10.81
CA PRO A 153 -0.32 -17.97 12.21
C PRO A 153 0.19 -16.54 12.40
N LYS A 154 -0.39 -15.76 13.31
CA LYS A 154 -0.07 -14.34 13.52
C LYS A 154 1.41 -14.05 13.81
N ASN A 155 2.11 -14.95 14.47
CA ASN A 155 3.53 -14.84 14.81
C ASN A 155 4.48 -15.22 13.66
N ALA A 156 3.94 -15.69 12.54
CA ALA A 156 4.72 -16.14 11.38
C ALA A 156 4.40 -15.39 10.10
N ARG A 157 3.80 -14.19 10.18
CA ARG A 157 3.42 -13.39 9.01
C ARG A 157 4.47 -12.36 8.69
N PHE A 158 5.07 -12.45 7.52
CA PHE A 158 6.03 -11.43 7.08
C PHE A 158 6.01 -11.19 5.59
N ILE A 159 6.39 -9.96 5.22
CA ILE A 159 6.57 -9.49 3.85
C ILE A 159 7.98 -8.93 3.73
N ASN A 160 8.72 -9.33 2.69
CA ASN A 160 9.99 -8.73 2.34
C ASN A 160 9.84 -7.96 1.03
N ILE A 161 10.24 -6.69 1.05
CA ILE A 161 10.26 -5.84 -0.14
C ILE A 161 11.70 -5.61 -0.51
N LYS A 162 12.07 -5.92 -1.76
CA LYS A 162 13.42 -5.71 -2.28
C LYS A 162 13.36 -4.85 -3.52
N THR A 163 14.33 -3.96 -3.65
CA THR A 163 14.59 -3.29 -4.92
C THR A 163 16.01 -3.54 -5.36
N SER A 164 16.22 -3.67 -6.66
CA SER A 164 17.56 -3.85 -7.26
C SER A 164 17.62 -3.26 -8.67
N ILE A 165 18.83 -3.10 -9.17
CA ILE A 165 19.09 -2.74 -10.56
C ILE A 165 19.71 -3.94 -11.27
N GLU A 166 19.08 -4.42 -12.33
CA GLU A 166 19.64 -5.44 -13.19
C GLU A 166 19.43 -5.06 -14.66
N ASN A 167 20.49 -5.11 -15.45
CA ASN A 167 20.46 -4.82 -16.90
C ASN A 167 19.76 -3.49 -17.25
N LYS A 168 20.05 -2.43 -16.52
CA LYS A 168 19.42 -1.09 -16.66
C LYS A 168 17.89 -1.11 -16.41
N LYS A 169 17.41 -2.02 -15.60
CA LYS A 169 16.01 -2.09 -15.17
C LYS A 169 15.92 -2.04 -13.66
N CYS A 170 14.95 -1.33 -13.17
CA CYS A 170 14.56 -1.34 -11.77
C CYS A 170 13.69 -2.58 -11.53
N ILE A 171 14.05 -3.39 -10.56
CA ILE A 171 13.29 -4.57 -10.14
C ILE A 171 12.75 -4.29 -8.74
N VAL A 172 11.46 -4.48 -8.58
CA VAL A 172 10.78 -4.44 -7.26
C VAL A 172 10.19 -5.81 -7.00
N GLU A 173 10.63 -6.47 -5.93
CA GLU A 173 10.10 -7.75 -5.50
C GLU A 173 9.35 -7.58 -4.18
N VAL A 174 8.11 -8.04 -4.13
CA VAL A 174 7.31 -8.14 -2.91
C VAL A 174 7.10 -9.62 -2.64
N ASN A 175 7.74 -10.12 -1.58
CA ASN A 175 7.72 -11.51 -1.18
C ASN A 175 6.90 -11.68 0.08
N ASP A 176 5.89 -12.53 0.04
CA ASP A 176 5.11 -12.94 1.21
C ASP A 176 5.37 -14.41 1.55
N ASN A 177 5.07 -14.82 2.77
CA ASN A 177 5.12 -16.23 3.18
C ASN A 177 3.73 -16.86 3.32
N GLY A 178 2.80 -16.45 2.46
CA GLY A 178 1.40 -16.91 2.46
C GLY A 178 1.15 -18.31 1.90
N GLY A 179 2.22 -19.11 1.66
CA GLY A 179 2.10 -20.48 1.15
C GLY A 179 2.26 -20.61 -0.37
N GLY A 180 2.37 -19.49 -1.08
CA GLY A 180 2.53 -19.47 -2.54
C GLY A 180 1.20 -19.60 -3.31
N VAL A 181 1.31 -19.72 -4.62
CA VAL A 181 0.19 -19.84 -5.56
C VAL A 181 0.30 -21.17 -6.29
N ASN A 182 -0.83 -21.86 -6.48
CA ASN A 182 -0.83 -23.09 -7.26
C ASN A 182 -0.32 -22.82 -8.69
N GLU A 183 0.61 -23.62 -9.17
CA GLU A 183 1.26 -23.44 -10.47
C GLU A 183 0.28 -23.46 -11.65
N THR A 184 -0.83 -24.18 -11.52
CA THR A 184 -1.87 -24.24 -12.58
C THR A 184 -2.64 -22.94 -12.76
N ILE A 185 -2.59 -22.03 -11.78
CA ILE A 185 -3.30 -20.76 -11.80
C ILE A 185 -2.39 -19.53 -11.75
N ILE A 186 -1.08 -19.69 -11.51
CA ILE A 186 -0.15 -18.57 -11.33
C ILE A 186 -0.10 -17.63 -12.55
N SER A 187 -0.26 -18.16 -13.76
CA SER A 187 -0.36 -17.36 -15.00
C SER A 187 -1.69 -16.63 -15.13
N LYS A 188 -2.75 -17.11 -14.47
CA LYS A 188 -4.11 -16.58 -14.56
C LYS A 188 -4.42 -15.47 -13.54
N ILE A 189 -3.57 -15.28 -12.53
CA ILE A 189 -3.84 -14.28 -11.47
C ILE A 189 -3.89 -12.85 -11.99
N PHE A 190 -3.39 -12.60 -13.22
CA PHE A 190 -3.45 -11.32 -13.91
C PHE A 190 -4.61 -11.22 -14.91
N GLU A 191 -5.45 -12.27 -15.06
CA GLU A 191 -6.66 -12.21 -15.87
C GLU A 191 -7.75 -11.39 -15.15
N PRO A 192 -8.57 -10.63 -15.92
CA PRO A 192 -9.65 -9.86 -15.32
C PRO A 192 -10.68 -10.77 -14.64
N TYR A 193 -11.15 -10.36 -13.46
CA TYR A 193 -12.10 -11.09 -12.62
C TYR A 193 -11.61 -12.43 -12.05
N PHE A 194 -10.35 -12.79 -12.27
CA PHE A 194 -9.78 -13.98 -11.65
C PHE A 194 -9.55 -13.75 -10.15
N THR A 195 -10.14 -14.59 -9.32
CA THR A 195 -9.95 -14.55 -7.87
C THR A 195 -10.11 -15.94 -7.27
N THR A 196 -9.26 -16.27 -6.30
CA THR A 196 -9.39 -17.46 -5.45
C THR A 196 -10.14 -17.15 -4.14
N LYS A 197 -10.46 -15.88 -3.89
CA LYS A 197 -11.21 -15.42 -2.72
C LYS A 197 -12.70 -15.59 -2.95
N TYR A 198 -13.48 -15.74 -1.86
CA TYR A 198 -14.94 -15.72 -1.95
C TYR A 198 -15.40 -14.42 -2.62
N LYS A 199 -16.49 -14.50 -3.42
CA LYS A 199 -17.03 -13.38 -4.23
C LYS A 199 -17.27 -12.08 -3.45
N SER A 200 -17.42 -12.14 -2.14
CA SER A 200 -17.59 -10.98 -1.26
C SER A 200 -16.29 -10.27 -0.84
N GLN A 201 -15.12 -10.87 -1.10
CA GLN A 201 -13.83 -10.39 -0.57
C GLN A 201 -12.80 -10.04 -1.65
N GLY A 202 -13.05 -10.33 -2.92
CA GLY A 202 -12.11 -10.04 -3.99
C GLY A 202 -12.80 -9.77 -5.32
N THR A 203 -12.51 -8.62 -5.93
CA THR A 203 -13.05 -8.24 -7.26
C THR A 203 -12.36 -8.96 -8.42
N GLY A 204 -11.17 -9.52 -8.18
CA GLY A 204 -10.31 -10.11 -9.24
C GLY A 204 -9.80 -9.08 -10.25
N ILE A 205 -9.87 -7.78 -9.94
CA ILE A 205 -9.48 -6.69 -10.87
C ILE A 205 -8.12 -6.09 -10.49
N GLY A 206 -7.71 -6.20 -9.22
CA GLY A 206 -6.51 -5.51 -8.71
C GLY A 206 -5.22 -5.88 -9.45
N LEU A 207 -4.89 -7.18 -9.56
CA LEU A 207 -3.67 -7.62 -10.27
C LEU A 207 -3.77 -7.42 -11.79
N TYR A 208 -4.95 -7.61 -12.38
CA TYR A 208 -5.17 -7.27 -13.79
C TYR A 208 -4.84 -5.80 -14.07
N MET A 209 -5.32 -4.88 -13.24
CA MET A 209 -5.02 -3.45 -13.39
C MET A 209 -3.55 -3.14 -13.13
N SER A 210 -2.94 -3.82 -12.16
CA SER A 210 -1.50 -3.69 -11.93
C SER A 210 -0.70 -4.10 -13.17
N HIS A 211 -1.11 -5.18 -13.85
CA HIS A 211 -0.53 -5.61 -15.11
C HIS A 211 -0.71 -4.55 -16.21
N GLN A 212 -1.92 -4.01 -16.39
CA GLN A 212 -2.19 -2.96 -17.39
C GLN A 212 -1.34 -1.70 -17.14
N ILE A 213 -1.25 -1.24 -15.90
CA ILE A 213 -0.42 -0.09 -15.53
C ILE A 213 1.06 -0.36 -15.85
N VAL A 214 1.59 -1.47 -15.36
CA VAL A 214 3.01 -1.77 -15.52
C VAL A 214 3.39 -1.99 -16.98
N VAL A 215 2.59 -2.76 -17.73
CA VAL A 215 2.92 -3.13 -19.11
C VAL A 215 2.57 -2.01 -20.10
N GLU A 216 1.33 -1.50 -20.03
CA GLU A 216 0.85 -0.54 -21.03
C GLU A 216 1.31 0.89 -20.76
N HIS A 217 1.29 1.33 -19.49
CA HIS A 217 1.61 2.72 -19.18
C HIS A 217 3.10 2.91 -18.85
N MET A 218 3.71 1.97 -18.12
CA MET A 218 5.10 2.11 -17.67
C MET A 218 6.11 1.31 -18.52
N LYS A 219 5.64 0.57 -19.55
CA LYS A 219 6.48 -0.20 -20.47
C LYS A 219 7.40 -1.22 -19.77
N GLY A 220 6.95 -1.71 -18.64
CA GLY A 220 7.62 -2.72 -17.84
C GLY A 220 7.02 -4.12 -17.99
N SER A 221 7.28 -4.98 -17.01
CA SER A 221 6.63 -6.28 -16.86
C SER A 221 6.32 -6.57 -15.40
N ILE A 222 5.26 -7.33 -15.15
CA ILE A 222 4.90 -7.82 -13.82
C ILE A 222 4.57 -9.31 -13.93
N PHE A 223 5.08 -10.09 -13.00
CA PHE A 223 4.83 -11.52 -12.94
C PHE A 223 4.91 -12.03 -11.49
N ALA A 224 4.38 -13.23 -11.26
CA ALA A 224 4.46 -13.92 -9.99
C ALA A 224 5.31 -15.17 -10.12
N LYS A 225 6.02 -15.51 -9.05
CA LYS A 225 6.74 -16.79 -8.90
C LYS A 225 6.57 -17.31 -7.47
N ASN A 226 6.51 -18.62 -7.29
CA ASN A 226 6.62 -19.18 -5.95
C ASN A 226 8.05 -19.05 -5.44
N THR A 227 8.19 -18.81 -4.16
CA THR A 227 9.49 -18.59 -3.51
C THR A 227 9.56 -19.31 -2.17
N GLU A 228 10.77 -19.57 -1.72
CA GLU A 228 11.07 -20.02 -0.38
C GLU A 228 11.89 -18.93 0.34
N MET A 229 11.51 -18.63 1.56
CA MET A 229 12.19 -17.64 2.40
C MET A 229 12.68 -18.30 3.67
N ILE A 230 13.89 -17.97 4.10
CA ILE A 230 14.48 -18.48 5.33
C ILE A 230 14.38 -17.38 6.39
N LYS A 231 13.77 -17.70 7.53
CA LYS A 231 13.71 -16.81 8.70
C LYS A 231 13.83 -17.63 9.97
N ASP A 232 14.73 -17.20 10.85
CA ASP A 232 15.01 -17.88 12.15
C ASP A 232 15.28 -19.39 12.00
N GLY A 233 15.99 -19.79 10.91
CA GLY A 233 16.31 -21.18 10.60
C GLY A 233 15.16 -22.01 10.01
N ASN A 234 13.98 -21.44 9.83
CA ASN A 234 12.82 -22.10 9.23
C ASN A 234 12.65 -21.68 7.76
N ILE A 235 12.20 -22.64 6.94
CA ILE A 235 11.87 -22.39 5.53
C ILE A 235 10.36 -22.15 5.40
N TYR A 236 10.01 -21.04 4.81
CA TYR A 236 8.62 -20.63 4.54
C TYR A 236 8.37 -20.55 3.06
N LYS A 237 7.30 -21.22 2.61
CA LYS A 237 6.82 -21.09 1.22
C LYS A 237 5.98 -19.82 1.07
N GLY A 238 6.12 -19.17 -0.09
CA GLY A 238 5.40 -17.94 -0.36
C GLY A 238 5.32 -17.61 -1.83
N CYS A 239 4.79 -16.42 -2.10
CA CYS A 239 4.72 -15.85 -3.43
C CYS A 239 5.63 -14.62 -3.52
N SER A 240 6.28 -14.45 -4.65
CA SER A 240 7.00 -13.24 -5.04
C SER A 240 6.27 -12.59 -6.21
N LEU A 241 5.74 -11.38 -6.02
CA LEU A 241 5.31 -10.51 -7.10
C LEU A 241 6.47 -9.62 -7.51
N VAL A 242 6.88 -9.72 -8.78
CA VAL A 242 8.05 -9.05 -9.34
C VAL A 242 7.58 -8.03 -10.36
N ILE A 243 8.00 -6.78 -10.18
CA ILE A 243 7.75 -5.66 -11.09
C ILE A 243 9.11 -5.26 -11.67
N VAL A 244 9.20 -5.17 -12.99
CA VAL A 244 10.40 -4.77 -13.72
C VAL A 244 10.09 -3.52 -14.54
N LEU A 245 10.80 -2.44 -14.30
CA LEU A 245 10.57 -1.14 -14.94
C LEU A 245 11.84 -0.63 -15.62
N PRO A 246 11.73 0.06 -16.76
CA PRO A 246 12.87 0.72 -17.36
C PRO A 246 13.35 1.85 -16.45
N ILE A 247 14.66 1.95 -16.24
CA ILE A 247 15.29 3.10 -15.56
C ILE A 247 15.46 4.21 -16.58
N LYS A 248 15.33 5.46 -16.13
CA LYS A 248 15.69 6.62 -16.93
C LYS A 248 17.19 6.53 -17.28
N GLU A 249 17.51 6.50 -18.57
CA GLU A 249 18.90 6.70 -19.00
C GLU A 249 19.28 8.17 -18.77
N ASN A 250 20.38 8.38 -18.05
CA ASN A 250 20.99 9.71 -17.87
C ASN A 250 21.59 10.20 -19.16
#